data_a1b5b3bcb2edaf77ce411421205d2504
#
_entry.id   a1b5b3bcb2edaf77ce411421205d2504
#
_cell.length_a   1.000
_cell.length_b   1.000
_cell.length_c   1.000
_cell.angle_alpha   90.00
_cell.angle_beta   90.00
_cell.angle_gamma   90.00
#
_symmetry.space_group_name_H-M   'P 1'
#
loop_
_entity.id
_entity.type
_entity.pdbx_description
1 polymer ?
#
loop_
_entity_poly.entity_id
_entity_poly.type
_entity_poly.pdbx_seq_one_letter_code
_entity_poly.pdbx_strand_id
1 'polypeptide(L)'
;MNTNMKQPKRLTLQTMFDTFNQQNMIPSQFFFNEGFGIVIDMNDFLKPFILSNQCPYLLEDYRMGIVKRGHMRGIINLQEYTIEAGNIVFITPSTIVEPIEISHDFQLTGMGIPADVFHLI
;
A
#
# COMPACT_ATOMS: atom_id res chain seq x y z
N MET A 1 -19.10 20.86 -15.38
CA MET A 1 -18.25 20.14 -15.40
C MET A 1 -18.12 19.25 -14.35
N ASN A 2 -17.84 18.27 -14.61
CA ASN A 2 -17.86 17.40 -13.70
C ASN A 2 -16.62 17.05 -13.18
N THR A 3 -16.46 17.08 -12.04
CA THR A 3 -15.24 16.81 -11.47
C THR A 3 -15.33 15.54 -10.73
N ASN A 4 -15.63 14.52 -11.44
CA ASN A 4 -15.69 13.25 -10.81
C ASN A 4 -14.32 12.71 -10.46
N MET A 5 -13.27 13.39 -10.90
CA MET A 5 -11.94 12.96 -10.54
C MET A 5 -11.66 13.36 -9.12
N LYS A 6 -11.44 12.37 -8.27
CA LYS A 6 -11.07 12.62 -6.90
C LYS A 6 -9.57 12.89 -6.81
N GLN A 7 -9.20 13.81 -5.96
CA GLN A 7 -7.80 14.05 -5.67
C GLN A 7 -7.21 12.84 -4.98
N PRO A 8 -6.01 12.40 -5.38
CA PRO A 8 -5.36 11.30 -4.67
C PRO A 8 -5.09 11.68 -3.23
N LYS A 9 -5.31 10.74 -2.33
CA LYS A 9 -4.94 10.92 -0.93
C LYS A 9 -3.49 10.52 -0.75
N ARG A 10 -2.73 11.37 -0.08
CA ARG A 10 -1.35 11.03 0.25
C ARG A 10 -1.34 9.91 1.27
N LEU A 11 -0.55 8.89 1.00
CA LEU A 11 -0.47 7.74 1.88
C LEU A 11 0.99 7.40 2.11
N THR A 12 1.48 7.74 3.30
CA THR A 12 2.81 7.35 3.73
C THR A 12 2.70 6.17 4.67
N LEU A 13 3.82 5.55 4.97
CA LEU A 13 3.84 4.49 5.97
C LEU A 13 3.43 5.04 7.34
N GLN A 14 3.76 6.29 7.63
CA GLN A 14 3.35 6.92 8.88
C GLN A 14 1.82 7.04 8.96
N THR A 15 1.19 7.49 7.87
CA THR A 15 -0.27 7.63 7.89
C THR A 15 -0.97 6.28 7.94
N MET A 16 -0.39 5.25 7.35
CA MET A 16 -0.93 3.89 7.48
C MET A 16 -0.85 3.42 8.93
N PHE A 17 0.30 3.61 9.56
CA PHE A 17 0.49 3.22 10.95
C PHE A 17 -0.50 3.97 11.85
N ASP A 18 -0.66 5.28 11.63
CA ASP A 18 -1.57 6.09 12.42
C ASP A 18 -3.01 5.60 12.28
N THR A 19 -3.41 5.23 11.07
CA THR A 19 -4.75 4.71 10.82
C THR A 19 -4.99 3.42 11.60
N PHE A 20 -4.05 2.48 11.55
CA PHE A 20 -4.18 1.25 12.31
C PHE A 20 -4.20 1.51 13.82
N ASN A 21 -3.37 2.43 14.27
CA ASN A 21 -3.28 2.73 15.69
C ASN A 21 -4.59 3.34 16.21
N GLN A 22 -5.19 4.25 15.44
CA GLN A 22 -6.45 4.87 15.82
C GLN A 22 -7.59 3.85 15.90
N GLN A 23 -7.52 2.79 15.14
CA GLN A 23 -8.54 1.76 15.13
C GLN A 23 -8.19 0.57 16.03
N ASN A 24 -7.11 0.68 16.79
CA ASN A 24 -6.59 -0.40 17.62
C ASN A 24 -6.40 -1.70 16.81
N MET A 25 -5.93 -1.54 15.57
CA MET A 25 -5.83 -2.66 14.66
C MET A 25 -4.40 -2.90 14.19
N ILE A 26 -3.39 -2.53 14.99
CA ILE A 26 -2.02 -2.78 14.57
C ILE A 26 -1.79 -4.28 14.54
N PRO A 27 -1.53 -4.86 13.36
CA PRO A 27 -1.30 -6.30 13.28
C PRO A 27 0.00 -6.67 13.97
N SER A 28 0.05 -7.86 14.53
CA SER A 28 1.26 -8.32 15.23
C SER A 28 2.45 -8.48 14.30
N GLN A 29 2.21 -8.53 12.99
CA GLN A 29 3.27 -8.70 12.00
C GLN A 29 3.60 -7.42 11.25
N PHE A 30 3.19 -6.27 11.79
CA PHE A 30 3.51 -4.98 11.23
C PHE A 30 4.49 -4.29 12.17
N PHE A 31 5.69 -4.07 11.71
CA PHE A 31 6.74 -3.40 12.46
C PHE A 31 6.97 -2.04 11.87
N PHE A 32 6.94 -1.00 12.71
CA PHE A 32 7.08 0.36 12.23
C PHE A 32 7.99 1.14 13.16
N ASN A 33 8.97 1.84 12.59
CA ASN A 33 9.88 2.66 13.37
C ASN A 33 10.45 3.77 12.48
N GLU A 34 10.25 5.01 12.91
CA GLU A 34 10.80 6.19 12.23
C GLU A 34 10.51 6.21 10.72
N GLY A 35 9.30 5.83 10.34
CA GLY A 35 8.89 5.84 8.95
C GLY A 35 9.18 4.57 8.17
N PHE A 36 10.04 3.70 8.70
CA PHE A 36 10.26 2.39 8.09
C PHE A 36 9.12 1.46 8.48
N GLY A 37 8.68 0.66 7.55
CA GLY A 37 7.64 -0.31 7.84
C GLY A 37 7.97 -1.67 7.24
N ILE A 38 7.64 -2.73 7.96
CA ILE A 38 7.79 -4.10 7.48
C ILE A 38 6.51 -4.84 7.82
N VAL A 39 5.92 -5.51 6.84
CA VAL A 39 4.78 -6.40 7.05
C VAL A 39 5.19 -7.80 6.62
N ILE A 40 4.82 -8.80 7.42
CA ILE A 40 5.15 -10.19 7.13
C ILE A 40 3.87 -10.98 7.02
N ASP A 41 3.65 -11.59 5.87
CA ASP A 41 2.50 -12.46 5.60
C ASP A 41 1.16 -11.85 6.03
N MET A 42 0.96 -10.58 5.66
CA MET A 42 -0.25 -9.87 6.03
C MET A 42 -1.32 -10.02 4.96
N ASN A 43 -2.55 -10.31 5.39
CA ASN A 43 -3.66 -10.43 4.43
C ASN A 43 -4.71 -9.35 4.57
N ASP A 44 -5.11 -8.94 5.72
CA ASP A 44 -6.24 -8.01 5.81
C ASP A 44 -5.86 -6.54 5.98
N PHE A 45 -4.56 -6.24 6.05
CA PHE A 45 -4.17 -4.88 6.40
C PHE A 45 -4.48 -3.84 5.31
N LEU A 46 -4.66 -4.25 4.07
CA LEU A 46 -4.99 -3.32 2.99
C LEU A 46 -6.48 -3.01 2.89
N LYS A 47 -7.33 -3.81 3.51
CA LYS A 47 -8.77 -3.61 3.38
C LYS A 47 -9.26 -2.22 3.73
N PRO A 48 -8.79 -1.58 4.81
CA PRO A 48 -9.25 -0.23 5.12
C PRO A 48 -8.93 0.79 4.05
N PHE A 49 -7.94 0.52 3.21
CA PHE A 49 -7.50 1.44 2.19
C PHE A 49 -8.11 1.17 0.83
N ILE A 50 -8.67 -0.02 0.62
CA ILE A 50 -9.19 -0.42 -0.67
C ILE A 50 -10.68 -0.16 -0.80
N LEU A 51 -11.44 -0.46 0.24
CA LEU A 51 -12.89 -0.50 0.10
C LEU A 51 -13.63 0.74 0.56
N SER A 52 -12.99 1.61 1.33
CA SER A 52 -13.78 2.65 1.99
C SER A 52 -14.05 3.87 1.13
N ASN A 53 -13.16 4.27 0.25
CA ASN A 53 -13.31 5.55 -0.43
C ASN A 53 -13.25 5.53 -1.94
N GLN A 54 -12.91 4.43 -2.54
CA GLN A 54 -12.76 4.34 -4.00
C GLN A 54 -11.93 5.52 -4.52
N CYS A 55 -10.86 5.83 -3.82
CA CYS A 55 -10.05 6.99 -4.11
C CYS A 55 -8.62 6.54 -4.40
N PRO A 56 -7.97 7.12 -5.38
CA PRO A 56 -6.57 6.78 -5.59
C PRO A 56 -5.71 7.30 -4.44
N TYR A 57 -4.57 6.65 -4.25
CA TYR A 57 -3.59 7.05 -3.25
C TYR A 57 -2.30 7.47 -3.91
N LEU A 58 -1.72 8.54 -3.40
CA LEU A 58 -0.39 8.97 -3.81
C LEU A 58 0.60 8.43 -2.79
N LEU A 59 1.41 7.49 -3.21
CA LEU A 59 2.41 6.87 -2.35
C LEU A 59 3.68 7.71 -2.40
N GLU A 60 4.21 8.03 -1.24
CA GLU A 60 5.37 8.91 -1.16
C GLU A 60 6.59 8.24 -0.54
N ASP A 61 6.55 6.93 -0.43
CA ASP A 61 7.66 6.14 0.11
C ASP A 61 8.15 5.16 -0.94
N TYR A 62 9.35 4.66 -0.77
CA TYR A 62 9.76 3.48 -1.54
C TYR A 62 9.15 2.27 -0.89
N ARG A 63 8.55 1.40 -1.66
CA ARG A 63 7.92 0.17 -1.16
C ARG A 63 8.32 -1.00 -2.03
N MET A 64 8.57 -2.13 -1.39
CA MET A 64 8.88 -3.36 -2.08
C MET A 64 8.11 -4.48 -1.40
N GLY A 65 7.55 -5.37 -2.19
CA GLY A 65 6.81 -6.48 -1.62
C GLY A 65 6.80 -7.68 -2.53
N ILE A 66 6.53 -8.82 -1.92
CA ILE A 66 6.33 -10.06 -2.66
C ILE A 66 4.97 -10.60 -2.29
N VAL A 67 4.18 -10.94 -3.30
CA VAL A 67 2.87 -11.53 -3.10
C VAL A 67 3.05 -13.01 -2.82
N LYS A 68 2.54 -13.47 -1.68
CA LYS A 68 2.67 -14.85 -1.24
C LYS A 68 1.49 -15.69 -1.69
N ARG A 69 0.29 -15.12 -1.69
CA ARG A 69 -0.94 -15.80 -2.08
C ARG A 69 -1.89 -14.80 -2.71
N GLY A 70 -2.79 -15.32 -3.52
CA GLY A 70 -3.88 -14.53 -4.06
C GLY A 70 -3.45 -13.52 -5.09
N HIS A 71 -4.30 -12.52 -5.29
CA HIS A 71 -4.03 -11.49 -6.28
C HIS A 71 -4.67 -10.17 -5.87
N MET A 72 -4.16 -9.09 -6.45
CA MET A 72 -4.74 -7.77 -6.33
C MET A 72 -4.72 -7.13 -7.71
N ARG A 73 -5.83 -6.49 -8.08
CA ARG A 73 -5.94 -5.76 -9.34
C ARG A 73 -6.10 -4.29 -9.04
N GLY A 74 -5.40 -3.47 -9.77
CA GLY A 74 -5.46 -2.04 -9.55
C GLY A 74 -4.89 -1.25 -10.72
N ILE A 75 -4.98 0.06 -10.61
CA ILE A 75 -4.43 0.99 -11.58
C ILE A 75 -3.22 1.67 -10.96
N ILE A 76 -2.09 1.59 -11.64
CA ILE A 76 -0.85 2.21 -11.17
C ILE A 76 -0.41 3.18 -12.25
N ASN A 77 -0.36 4.46 -11.90
CA ASN A 77 -0.02 5.53 -12.83
C ASN A 77 -0.79 5.40 -14.14
N LEU A 78 -2.12 5.28 -14.01
CA LEU A 78 -3.07 5.23 -15.12
C LEU A 78 -3.05 3.94 -15.95
N GLN A 79 -2.33 2.92 -15.50
CA GLN A 79 -2.29 1.66 -16.22
C GLN A 79 -2.74 0.52 -15.31
N GLU A 80 -3.59 -0.35 -15.81
CA GLU A 80 -4.12 -1.45 -15.02
C GLU A 80 -3.11 -2.59 -14.91
N TYR A 81 -2.97 -3.13 -13.70
CA TYR A 81 -2.12 -4.27 -13.40
C TYR A 81 -2.83 -5.26 -12.52
N THR A 82 -2.47 -6.51 -12.68
CA THR A 82 -2.82 -7.56 -11.73
C THR A 82 -1.52 -8.11 -11.18
N ILE A 83 -1.39 -8.09 -9.86
CA ILE A 83 -0.25 -8.71 -9.19
C ILE A 83 -0.73 -9.96 -8.48
N GLU A 84 0.05 -11.02 -8.57
CA GLU A 84 -0.36 -12.31 -8.04
C GLU A 84 0.80 -13.05 -7.42
N ALA A 85 0.51 -14.19 -6.82
CA ALA A 85 1.51 -14.96 -6.07
C ALA A 85 2.78 -15.15 -6.87
N GLY A 86 3.92 -14.86 -6.26
CA GLY A 86 5.22 -14.94 -6.89
C GLY A 86 5.71 -13.63 -7.50
N ASN A 87 4.82 -12.63 -7.65
CA ASN A 87 5.25 -11.35 -8.19
C ASN A 87 5.95 -10.52 -7.13
N ILE A 88 6.96 -9.80 -7.55
CA ILE A 88 7.64 -8.81 -6.73
C ILE A 88 7.21 -7.44 -7.24
N VAL A 89 6.81 -6.56 -6.32
CA VAL A 89 6.38 -5.22 -6.64
C VAL A 89 7.35 -4.24 -6.05
N PHE A 90 7.80 -3.26 -6.84
CA PHE A 90 8.63 -2.20 -6.35
C PHE A 90 7.99 -0.87 -6.74
N ILE A 91 7.75 -0.01 -5.75
CA ILE A 91 7.07 1.26 -5.95
C ILE A 91 7.96 2.39 -5.48
N THR A 92 8.11 3.40 -6.32
CA THR A 92 8.89 4.59 -6.00
C THR A 92 7.95 5.71 -5.53
N PRO A 93 8.48 6.73 -4.84
CA PRO A 93 7.67 7.87 -4.42
C PRO A 93 6.97 8.54 -5.60
N SER A 94 5.84 9.15 -5.32
CA SER A 94 5.00 9.85 -6.30
C SER A 94 4.26 8.90 -7.26
N THR A 95 4.09 7.67 -6.86
CA THR A 95 3.29 6.70 -7.62
C THR A 95 1.84 6.80 -7.17
N ILE A 96 0.93 6.89 -8.12
CA ILE A 96 -0.50 6.93 -7.84
C ILE A 96 -1.06 5.54 -8.05
N VAL A 97 -1.69 4.99 -7.01
CA VAL A 97 -2.30 3.66 -7.08
C VAL A 97 -3.77 3.75 -6.76
N GLU A 98 -4.57 2.99 -7.49
CA GLU A 98 -6.00 2.88 -7.23
C GLU A 98 -6.35 1.42 -7.16
N PRO A 99 -6.43 0.85 -5.96
CA PRO A 99 -6.80 -0.56 -5.82
C PRO A 99 -8.24 -0.77 -6.26
N ILE A 100 -8.49 -1.82 -7.04
CA ILE A 100 -9.82 -2.14 -7.54
C ILE A 100 -10.35 -3.39 -6.85
N GLU A 101 -9.52 -4.41 -6.76
CA GLU A 101 -9.98 -5.70 -6.27
C GLU A 101 -8.85 -6.42 -5.56
N ILE A 102 -9.18 -7.12 -4.48
CA ILE A 102 -8.20 -7.92 -3.77
C ILE A 102 -8.87 -9.24 -3.43
N SER A 103 -8.21 -10.35 -3.70
CA SER A 103 -8.75 -11.65 -3.36
C SER A 103 -8.74 -11.85 -1.85
N HIS A 104 -9.66 -12.67 -1.35
CA HIS A 104 -9.77 -12.86 0.10
C HIS A 104 -8.58 -13.57 0.70
N ASP A 105 -7.82 -14.30 -0.12
CA ASP A 105 -6.63 -15.01 0.34
C ASP A 105 -5.34 -14.23 0.08
N PHE A 106 -5.43 -12.98 -0.33
CA PHE A 106 -4.26 -12.17 -0.63
C PHE A 106 -3.34 -12.07 0.57
N GLN A 107 -2.07 -12.33 0.35
CA GLN A 107 -1.08 -12.26 1.40
C GLN A 107 0.21 -11.67 0.86
N LEU A 108 0.76 -10.72 1.57
CA LEU A 108 1.90 -9.95 1.13
C LEU A 108 2.94 -9.84 2.23
N THR A 109 4.19 -9.94 1.86
CA THR A 109 5.32 -9.60 2.72
C THR A 109 6.04 -8.44 2.05
N GLY A 110 6.28 -7.36 2.78
CA GLY A 110 6.90 -6.20 2.16
C GLY A 110 7.51 -5.24 3.15
N MET A 111 8.15 -4.23 2.60
CA MET A 111 8.77 -3.20 3.41
C MET A 111 8.62 -1.85 2.71
N GLY A 112 8.72 -0.80 3.50
CA GLY A 112 8.72 0.55 2.99
C GLY A 112 9.80 1.38 3.66
N ILE A 113 10.38 2.30 2.91
CA ILE A 113 11.47 3.16 3.36
C ILE A 113 11.10 4.60 3.02
N PRO A 114 11.20 5.53 3.97
CA PRO A 114 10.94 6.94 3.66
C PRO A 114 11.89 7.44 2.57
N ALA A 115 11.38 8.30 1.70
CA ALA A 115 12.15 8.77 0.56
C ALA A 115 13.44 9.47 0.99
N ASP A 116 13.36 10.31 2.02
CA ASP A 116 14.52 11.05 2.48
C ASP A 116 15.61 10.15 3.06
N VAL A 117 15.22 9.07 3.70
CA VAL A 117 16.17 8.11 4.25
C VAL A 117 16.82 7.30 3.14
N PHE A 118 16.03 6.89 2.15
CA PHE A 118 16.55 6.12 1.04
C PHE A 118 17.67 6.87 0.32
N HIS A 119 17.53 8.17 0.18
CA HIS A 119 18.53 8.96 -0.53
C HIS A 119 19.83 9.15 0.25
N LEU A 120 19.87 8.75 1.50
CA LEU A 120 21.11 8.80 2.29
C LEU A 120 21.96 7.54 2.14
N ILE A 121 21.43 6.52 1.51
CA ILE A 121 22.13 5.25 1.36
C ILE A 121 23.02 5.22 0.07
#